data_07ea7f2a74767ebfd7ca659743cf1ad4
#
_entry.id   07ea7f2a74767ebfd7ca659743cf1ad4
#
_cell.length_a   1.000
_cell.length_b   1.000
_cell.length_c   1.000
_cell.angle_alpha   90.00
_cell.angle_beta   90.00
_cell.angle_gamma   90.00
#
_symmetry.space_group_name_H-M   'P 1'
#
loop_
_entity.id
_entity.type
_entity.pdbx_description
1 polymer ?
#
loop_
_entity_poly.entity_id
_entity_poly.type
_entity_poly.pdbx_seq_one_letter_code
_entity_poly.pdbx_strand_id
1 'polypeptide(L)'
;MTLARSCFLFSALLSSVSGLAIAQSSVDVGVGFGAAFDKANGNGIDNLSSSNAFGPCSPASGDVNCQATSSMNGFFLGLGGDVMLYKHFGVGGEFNVEPAQKNYGPLTDRQMFYDFNGIYQPYATKRAALRLEGGIGGARTSFSFSQSGCVGTVACSTQVEPVGSDSHFQVHAGVGVQFFLTEHIFIRPQFDLHYVPGLKNDFNSNAVPEATVWIGYNIGAR
;
A
#
# COMPACT_ATOMS: atom_id res chain seq x y z
N MET A 1 -17.47 -13.68 -22.13
CA MET A 1 -18.77 -13.58 -21.41
C MET A 1 -18.62 -13.41 -19.87
N THR A 2 -17.49 -12.99 -19.36
CA THR A 2 -17.19 -12.91 -17.90
C THR A 2 -17.15 -11.49 -17.32
N LEU A 3 -16.94 -10.46 -18.12
CA LEU A 3 -16.88 -9.07 -17.64
C LEU A 3 -18.26 -8.48 -17.22
N ALA A 4 -19.33 -8.90 -17.85
CA ALA A 4 -20.67 -8.37 -17.54
C ALA A 4 -21.23 -8.84 -16.18
N ARG A 5 -20.76 -9.97 -15.65
CA ARG A 5 -21.21 -10.50 -14.34
C ARG A 5 -20.57 -9.78 -13.15
N SER A 6 -19.33 -9.29 -13.30
CA SER A 6 -18.64 -8.56 -12.22
C SER A 6 -19.23 -7.16 -12.00
N CYS A 7 -19.68 -6.46 -13.03
CA CYS A 7 -20.32 -5.15 -12.89
C CYS A 7 -21.68 -5.23 -12.18
N PHE A 8 -22.43 -6.33 -12.37
CA PHE A 8 -23.74 -6.47 -11.73
C PHE A 8 -23.66 -6.71 -10.23
N LEU A 9 -22.63 -7.42 -9.77
CA LEU A 9 -22.40 -7.64 -8.33
C LEU A 9 -21.96 -6.37 -7.60
N PHE A 10 -21.16 -5.51 -8.27
CA PHE A 10 -20.75 -4.23 -7.69
C PHE A 10 -21.91 -3.24 -7.58
N SER A 11 -22.81 -3.20 -8.56
CA SER A 11 -24.01 -2.35 -8.53
C SER A 11 -25.02 -2.83 -7.48
N ALA A 12 -25.14 -4.13 -7.22
CA ALA A 12 -26.05 -4.67 -6.22
C ALA A 12 -25.57 -4.41 -4.78
N LEU A 13 -24.24 -4.35 -4.56
CA LEU A 13 -23.69 -3.96 -3.24
C LEU A 13 -23.91 -2.47 -2.93
N LEU A 14 -23.83 -1.59 -3.93
CA LEU A 14 -24.11 -0.16 -3.71
C LEU A 14 -25.58 0.14 -3.42
N SER A 15 -26.51 -0.64 -3.93
CA SER A 15 -27.95 -0.41 -3.72
C SER A 15 -28.48 -0.93 -2.40
N SER A 16 -27.77 -1.80 -1.69
CA SER A 16 -28.19 -2.33 -0.38
C SER A 16 -27.85 -1.41 0.80
N VAL A 17 -27.04 -0.37 0.59
CA VAL A 17 -26.64 0.59 1.65
C VAL A 17 -27.68 1.72 1.84
N SER A 18 -28.65 1.86 0.95
CA SER A 18 -29.61 2.99 0.95
C SER A 18 -30.74 2.89 2.00
N GLY A 19 -30.72 1.91 2.90
CA GLY A 19 -31.83 1.67 3.85
C GLY A 19 -31.54 1.98 5.32
N LEU A 20 -30.30 2.31 5.69
CA LEU A 20 -29.97 2.73 7.05
C LEU A 20 -30.14 4.25 7.14
N ALA A 21 -31.20 4.72 7.79
CA ALA A 21 -31.33 6.11 8.19
C ALA A 21 -30.21 6.42 9.21
N ILE A 22 -29.03 6.76 8.70
CA ILE A 22 -27.85 7.10 9.51
C ILE A 22 -27.95 8.58 9.84
N ALA A 23 -28.57 8.86 10.97
CA ALA A 23 -28.51 10.20 11.55
C ALA A 23 -27.03 10.52 11.83
N GLN A 24 -26.45 11.45 11.08
CA GLN A 24 -25.07 11.97 11.21
C GLN A 24 -23.93 11.05 10.71
N SER A 25 -24.14 10.29 9.68
CA SER A 25 -23.01 9.62 9.01
C SER A 25 -22.26 10.60 8.11
N SER A 26 -20.95 10.65 8.24
CA SER A 26 -20.09 11.33 7.28
C SER A 26 -19.30 10.27 6.49
N VAL A 27 -19.08 10.55 5.22
CA VAL A 27 -18.26 9.73 4.33
C VAL A 27 -17.06 10.56 3.94
N ASP A 28 -15.88 10.03 4.18
CA ASP A 28 -14.63 10.62 3.72
C ASP A 28 -14.10 9.82 2.54
N VAL A 29 -13.64 10.51 1.50
CA VAL A 29 -12.90 9.93 0.38
C VAL A 29 -11.64 10.76 0.13
N GLY A 30 -10.54 10.11 -0.20
CA GLY A 30 -9.29 10.84 -0.33
C GLY A 30 -8.22 10.13 -1.14
N VAL A 31 -7.22 10.91 -1.48
CA VAL A 31 -5.97 10.45 -2.07
C VAL A 31 -4.84 10.68 -1.08
N GLY A 32 -3.95 9.70 -0.94
CA GLY A 32 -2.81 9.72 -0.04
C GLY A 32 -1.50 9.83 -0.80
N PHE A 33 -0.54 10.49 -0.18
CA PHE A 33 0.84 10.62 -0.65
C PHE A 33 1.76 10.33 0.51
N GLY A 34 2.66 9.36 0.37
CA GLY A 34 3.47 8.97 1.51
C GLY A 34 4.69 8.15 1.14
N ALA A 35 5.31 7.62 2.16
CA ALA A 35 6.45 6.74 2.05
C ALA A 35 6.43 5.70 3.16
N ALA A 36 6.70 4.46 2.80
CA ALA A 36 6.99 3.40 3.75
C ALA A 36 8.50 3.29 3.99
N PHE A 37 8.89 2.79 5.15
CA PHE A 37 10.29 2.72 5.58
C PHE A 37 10.62 1.30 6.04
N ASP A 38 11.32 0.56 5.21
CA ASP A 38 11.99 -0.67 5.61
C ASP A 38 13.27 -0.84 4.78
N LYS A 39 14.25 -1.51 5.34
CA LYS A 39 15.50 -1.80 4.66
C LYS A 39 15.44 -3.20 4.07
N ALA A 40 16.10 -3.39 2.93
CA ALA A 40 16.30 -4.72 2.40
C ALA A 40 17.06 -5.62 3.39
N ASN A 41 16.93 -6.92 3.22
CA ASN A 41 17.48 -7.93 4.13
C ASN A 41 19.03 -7.91 4.22
N GLY A 42 19.72 -7.19 3.38
CA GLY A 42 21.18 -7.01 3.47
C GLY A 42 22.01 -8.14 2.90
N ASN A 43 21.44 -9.30 2.61
CA ASN A 43 22.16 -10.41 2.01
C ASN A 43 22.31 -10.29 0.49
N GLY A 44 21.56 -9.39 -0.14
CA GLY A 44 21.50 -9.23 -1.58
C GLY A 44 20.81 -10.40 -2.28
N ILE A 45 20.72 -10.31 -3.61
CA ILE A 45 20.18 -11.34 -4.47
C ILE A 45 21.23 -11.78 -5.48
N ASP A 46 21.27 -13.08 -5.75
CA ASP A 46 22.13 -13.67 -6.73
C ASP A 46 21.82 -13.18 -8.16
N ASN A 47 22.84 -12.83 -8.89
CA ASN A 47 22.78 -12.26 -10.21
C ASN A 47 22.85 -13.33 -11.33
N LEU A 48 22.04 -14.37 -11.29
CA LEU A 48 21.84 -15.35 -12.37
C LEU A 48 22.96 -16.36 -12.62
N SER A 49 24.08 -16.35 -11.88
CA SER A 49 25.21 -17.21 -12.22
C SER A 49 25.31 -18.49 -11.42
N SER A 50 24.47 -18.67 -10.43
CA SER A 50 24.44 -19.88 -9.60
C SER A 50 23.21 -20.74 -9.87
N SER A 51 23.20 -21.92 -9.28
CA SER A 51 22.04 -22.83 -9.32
C SER A 51 20.81 -22.28 -8.60
N ASN A 52 20.93 -21.16 -7.92
CA ASN A 52 19.87 -20.49 -7.13
C ASN A 52 19.64 -19.07 -7.65
N ALA A 53 19.50 -18.90 -8.95
CA ALA A 53 19.21 -17.62 -9.57
C ALA A 53 17.97 -16.96 -8.92
N PHE A 54 18.10 -15.66 -8.56
CA PHE A 54 17.11 -14.87 -7.82
C PHE A 54 16.85 -15.33 -6.38
N GLY A 55 17.63 -16.23 -5.86
CA GLY A 55 17.62 -16.57 -4.43
C GLY A 55 18.47 -15.61 -3.60
N PRO A 56 18.32 -15.67 -2.26
CA PRO A 56 19.13 -14.87 -1.36
C PRO A 56 20.62 -15.26 -1.50
N CYS A 57 21.48 -14.28 -1.54
CA CYS A 57 22.93 -14.48 -1.56
C CYS A 57 23.40 -15.19 -0.28
N SER A 58 24.35 -16.09 -0.45
CA SER A 58 25.06 -16.71 0.66
C SER A 58 26.52 -16.26 0.66
N PRO A 59 26.89 -15.26 1.46
CA PRO A 59 28.29 -14.79 1.54
C PRO A 59 29.27 -15.90 1.94
N ALA A 60 28.78 -16.90 2.68
CA ALA A 60 29.59 -18.06 3.10
C ALA A 60 29.96 -19.00 1.94
N SER A 61 29.25 -18.95 0.82
CA SER A 61 29.54 -19.75 -0.38
C SER A 61 30.49 -19.11 -1.37
N GLY A 62 30.97 -17.88 -1.09
CA GLY A 62 31.84 -17.14 -1.99
C GLY A 62 31.13 -16.62 -3.24
N ASP A 63 29.83 -16.38 -3.13
CA ASP A 63 29.00 -15.89 -4.22
C ASP A 63 29.44 -14.46 -4.60
N VAL A 64 30.09 -14.35 -5.76
CA VAL A 64 30.70 -13.09 -6.25
C VAL A 64 29.72 -12.20 -7.02
N ASN A 65 28.51 -12.71 -7.25
CA ASN A 65 27.50 -12.06 -8.11
C ASN A 65 26.34 -11.46 -7.32
N CYS A 66 26.50 -11.27 -6.03
CA CYS A 66 25.49 -10.69 -5.17
C CYS A 66 25.25 -9.22 -5.50
N GLN A 67 24.03 -8.89 -5.86
CA GLN A 67 23.59 -7.50 -6.01
C GLN A 67 22.83 -7.04 -4.79
N ALA A 68 23.15 -5.83 -4.33
CA ALA A 68 22.43 -5.22 -3.22
C ALA A 68 20.95 -5.02 -3.55
N THR A 69 20.09 -5.33 -2.60
CA THR A 69 18.65 -5.09 -2.70
C THR A 69 18.33 -3.68 -2.20
N SER A 70 17.35 -3.03 -2.83
CA SER A 70 16.88 -1.72 -2.39
C SER A 70 16.01 -1.84 -1.13
N SER A 71 15.98 -0.76 -0.36
CA SER A 71 15.01 -0.62 0.73
C SER A 71 13.61 -0.32 0.19
N MET A 72 12.58 -0.55 0.99
CA MET A 72 11.19 -0.19 0.69
C MET A 72 10.92 1.32 0.70
N ASN A 73 11.96 2.15 0.91
CA ASN A 73 11.85 3.61 0.98
C ASN A 73 11.41 4.20 -0.36
N GLY A 74 10.13 4.40 -0.56
CA GLY A 74 9.57 4.91 -1.78
C GLY A 74 8.34 5.76 -1.60
N PHE A 75 8.03 6.45 -2.68
CA PHE A 75 6.82 7.22 -2.77
C PHE A 75 5.63 6.29 -3.01
N PHE A 76 4.62 6.39 -2.17
CA PHE A 76 3.37 5.67 -2.29
C PHE A 76 2.23 6.62 -2.65
N LEU A 77 1.34 6.12 -3.48
CA LEU A 77 0.05 6.74 -3.78
C LEU A 77 -1.05 5.94 -3.08
N GLY A 78 -1.88 6.63 -2.32
CA GLY A 78 -3.01 6.06 -1.61
C GLY A 78 -4.35 6.45 -2.22
N LEU A 79 -5.30 5.53 -2.16
CA LEU A 79 -6.73 5.76 -2.34
C LEU A 79 -7.44 5.23 -1.13
N GLY A 80 -8.30 6.02 -0.51
CA GLY A 80 -9.01 5.60 0.70
C GLY A 80 -10.40 6.20 0.79
N GLY A 81 -11.21 5.52 1.58
CA GLY A 81 -12.53 6.00 1.92
C GLY A 81 -13.02 5.38 3.22
N ASP A 82 -13.80 6.14 3.95
CA ASP A 82 -14.36 5.69 5.21
C ASP A 82 -15.76 6.26 5.48
N VAL A 83 -16.47 5.58 6.36
CA VAL A 83 -17.81 5.97 6.79
C VAL A 83 -17.84 5.99 8.30
N MET A 84 -18.17 7.14 8.87
CA MET A 84 -18.44 7.26 10.29
C MET A 84 -19.87 6.79 10.57
N LEU A 85 -20.00 5.64 11.24
CA LEU A 85 -21.29 5.02 11.58
C LEU A 85 -21.92 5.64 12.82
N TYR A 86 -21.07 6.04 13.75
CA TYR A 86 -21.45 6.71 14.99
C TYR A 86 -20.53 7.91 15.23
N LYS A 87 -20.88 8.75 16.19
CA LYS A 87 -20.13 9.97 16.54
C LYS A 87 -18.61 9.78 16.63
N HIS A 88 -18.14 8.61 17.09
CA HIS A 88 -16.72 8.34 17.32
C HIS A 88 -16.21 7.10 16.60
N PHE A 89 -17.08 6.33 15.97
CA PHE A 89 -16.71 5.05 15.38
C PHE A 89 -17.08 4.97 13.91
N GLY A 90 -16.18 4.48 13.12
CA GLY A 90 -16.34 4.28 11.69
C GLY A 90 -15.62 3.04 11.18
N VAL A 91 -15.79 2.78 9.91
CA VAL A 91 -15.07 1.75 9.17
C VAL A 91 -14.57 2.35 7.86
N GLY A 92 -13.46 1.84 7.37
CA GLY A 92 -12.87 2.34 6.14
C GLY A 92 -12.02 1.31 5.44
N GLY A 93 -11.43 1.74 4.34
CA GLY A 93 -10.43 0.96 3.63
C GLY A 93 -9.44 1.89 2.93
N GLU A 94 -8.21 1.44 2.89
CA GLU A 94 -7.10 2.14 2.26
C GLU A 94 -6.38 1.21 1.31
N PHE A 95 -5.87 1.77 0.23
CA PHE A 95 -5.08 1.08 -0.79
C PHE A 95 -3.89 1.96 -1.12
N ASN A 96 -2.69 1.49 -0.81
CA ASN A 96 -1.44 2.18 -1.05
C ASN A 96 -0.60 1.39 -2.03
N VAL A 97 -0.12 2.04 -3.07
CA VAL A 97 0.70 1.42 -4.11
C VAL A 97 1.93 2.26 -4.42
N GLU A 98 3.04 1.61 -4.58
CA GLU A 98 4.25 2.23 -5.12
C GLU A 98 4.12 2.36 -6.65
N PRO A 99 4.02 3.58 -7.23
CA PRO A 99 3.81 3.74 -8.67
C PRO A 99 5.05 3.41 -9.49
N ALA A 100 6.24 3.63 -8.93
CA ALA A 100 7.51 3.35 -9.57
C ALA A 100 8.04 1.97 -9.14
N GLN A 101 8.60 1.24 -10.07
CA GLN A 101 9.36 0.03 -9.74
C GLN A 101 10.75 0.42 -9.24
N LYS A 102 11.26 -0.34 -8.28
CA LYS A 102 12.61 -0.20 -7.75
C LYS A 102 13.48 -1.40 -8.09
N ASN A 103 14.77 -1.18 -8.01
CA ASN A 103 15.72 -2.27 -8.22
C ASN A 103 15.83 -3.12 -6.95
N TYR A 104 15.64 -4.41 -7.10
CA TYR A 104 15.82 -5.41 -6.06
C TYR A 104 16.87 -6.44 -6.56
N GLY A 105 18.14 -6.08 -6.45
CA GLY A 105 19.21 -6.80 -7.13
C GLY A 105 19.05 -6.73 -8.66
N PRO A 106 19.02 -7.87 -9.37
CA PRO A 106 18.76 -7.94 -10.80
C PRO A 106 17.27 -7.79 -11.16
N LEU A 107 16.39 -7.81 -10.16
CA LEU A 107 14.95 -7.66 -10.33
C LEU A 107 14.51 -6.22 -10.08
N THR A 108 13.28 -5.93 -10.44
CA THR A 108 12.54 -4.76 -10.00
C THR A 108 11.39 -5.21 -9.12
N ASP A 109 11.14 -4.48 -8.05
CA ASP A 109 10.03 -4.75 -7.15
C ASP A 109 8.99 -3.61 -7.16
N ARG A 110 7.79 -3.95 -6.77
CA ARG A 110 6.69 -3.01 -6.52
C ARG A 110 5.89 -3.47 -5.32
N GLN A 111 5.64 -2.55 -4.41
CA GLN A 111 4.90 -2.80 -3.18
C GLN A 111 3.47 -2.27 -3.28
N MET A 112 2.56 -2.99 -2.60
CA MET A 112 1.16 -2.63 -2.50
C MET A 112 0.64 -3.07 -1.13
N PHE A 113 -0.06 -2.16 -0.44
CA PHE A 113 -0.79 -2.45 0.79
C PHE A 113 -2.28 -2.18 0.59
N TYR A 114 -3.13 -2.98 1.21
CA TYR A 114 -4.56 -2.75 1.21
C TYR A 114 -5.15 -3.20 2.55
N ASP A 115 -6.00 -2.35 3.13
CA ASP A 115 -6.49 -2.50 4.49
C ASP A 115 -7.99 -2.26 4.60
N PHE A 116 -8.60 -2.99 5.53
CA PHE A 116 -9.91 -2.70 6.06
C PHE A 116 -9.76 -2.28 7.53
N ASN A 117 -10.22 -1.09 7.85
CA ASN A 117 -9.94 -0.41 9.09
C ASN A 117 -11.20 -0.18 9.92
N GLY A 118 -11.09 -0.44 11.22
CA GLY A 118 -11.94 0.15 12.23
C GLY A 118 -11.36 1.50 12.62
N ILE A 119 -12.20 2.52 12.72
CA ILE A 119 -11.80 3.90 12.96
C ILE A 119 -12.40 4.36 14.27
N TYR A 120 -11.59 5.01 15.08
CA TYR A 120 -12.01 5.67 16.30
C TYR A 120 -11.55 7.13 16.32
N GLN A 121 -12.50 8.06 16.47
CA GLN A 121 -12.23 9.49 16.59
C GLN A 121 -12.54 9.95 18.01
N PRO A 122 -11.58 9.89 18.95
CA PRO A 122 -11.79 10.29 20.34
C PRO A 122 -12.10 11.79 20.47
N TYR A 123 -11.58 12.57 19.56
CA TYR A 123 -11.74 14.02 19.54
C TYR A 123 -12.07 14.48 18.13
N ALA A 124 -13.19 15.16 17.97
CA ALA A 124 -13.63 15.74 16.71
C ALA A 124 -14.29 17.10 16.95
N THR A 125 -13.82 18.09 16.20
CA THR A 125 -14.35 19.46 16.15
C THR A 125 -14.62 19.86 14.70
N LYS A 126 -15.21 21.03 14.49
CA LYS A 126 -15.42 21.56 13.13
C LYS A 126 -14.12 21.80 12.34
N ARG A 127 -12.97 21.90 13.01
CA ARG A 127 -11.68 22.23 12.36
C ARG A 127 -10.67 21.11 12.38
N ALA A 128 -10.78 20.20 13.34
CA ALA A 128 -9.82 19.10 13.47
C ALA A 128 -10.46 17.89 14.13
N ALA A 129 -9.97 16.70 13.74
CA ALA A 129 -10.31 15.45 14.38
C ALA A 129 -9.03 14.61 14.59
N LEU A 130 -8.91 13.99 15.76
CA LEU A 130 -7.90 12.96 16.00
C LEU A 130 -8.48 11.63 15.55
N ARG A 131 -7.74 10.91 14.71
CA ARG A 131 -8.13 9.61 14.18
C ARG A 131 -7.16 8.55 14.66
N LEU A 132 -7.70 7.50 15.21
CA LEU A 132 -7.02 6.25 15.50
C LEU A 132 -7.65 5.18 14.61
N GLU A 133 -6.84 4.35 14.03
CA GLU A 133 -7.35 3.26 13.21
C GLU A 133 -6.57 1.98 13.43
N GLY A 134 -7.23 0.88 13.17
CA GLY A 134 -6.62 -0.43 13.22
C GLY A 134 -7.41 -1.39 12.34
N GLY A 135 -6.68 -2.24 11.66
CA GLY A 135 -7.29 -3.07 10.64
C GLY A 135 -6.49 -4.30 10.29
N ILE A 136 -7.03 -4.98 9.31
CA ILE A 136 -6.45 -6.16 8.69
C ILE A 136 -6.46 -5.99 7.18
N GLY A 137 -5.50 -6.60 6.50
CA GLY A 137 -5.41 -6.49 5.06
C GLY A 137 -4.36 -7.40 4.47
N GLY A 138 -3.74 -6.94 3.40
CA GLY A 138 -2.66 -7.64 2.74
C GLY A 138 -1.58 -6.71 2.22
N ALA A 139 -0.38 -7.24 2.21
CA ALA A 139 0.77 -6.65 1.53
C ALA A 139 1.15 -7.55 0.36
N ARG A 140 1.35 -6.95 -0.80
CA ARG A 140 1.80 -7.66 -1.99
C ARG A 140 3.08 -7.04 -2.52
N THR A 141 4.10 -7.89 -2.66
CA THR A 141 5.34 -7.57 -3.34
C THR A 141 5.34 -8.26 -4.69
N SER A 142 5.53 -7.51 -5.77
CA SER A 142 5.61 -8.06 -7.12
C SER A 142 7.02 -7.86 -7.65
N PHE A 143 7.64 -8.94 -8.10
CA PHE A 143 8.98 -8.95 -8.69
C PHE A 143 8.92 -9.12 -10.20
N SER A 144 9.68 -8.33 -10.92
CA SER A 144 9.77 -8.38 -12.38
C SER A 144 11.22 -8.30 -12.81
N PHE A 145 11.51 -8.91 -13.94
CA PHE A 145 12.81 -8.80 -14.60
C PHE A 145 12.70 -7.85 -15.79
N SER A 146 13.56 -6.85 -15.83
CA SER A 146 13.58 -5.88 -16.93
C SER A 146 14.77 -6.16 -17.83
N GLN A 147 14.52 -6.60 -19.07
CA GLN A 147 15.53 -6.79 -20.07
C GLN A 147 15.39 -5.74 -21.16
N SER A 148 16.42 -4.93 -21.34
CA SER A 148 16.50 -3.98 -22.45
C SER A 148 17.31 -4.59 -23.60
N GLY A 149 16.67 -4.75 -24.73
CA GLY A 149 17.31 -5.21 -25.97
C GLY A 149 17.24 -4.13 -27.05
N CYS A 150 18.37 -3.84 -27.71
CA CYS A 150 18.40 -2.96 -28.86
C CYS A 150 18.64 -3.79 -30.12
N VAL A 151 17.80 -3.62 -31.14
CA VAL A 151 17.99 -4.20 -32.46
C VAL A 151 18.48 -3.11 -33.39
N GLY A 152 19.79 -3.16 -33.73
CA GLY A 152 20.44 -2.12 -34.52
C GLY A 152 20.59 -0.79 -33.75
N THR A 153 20.79 0.29 -34.47
CA THR A 153 21.04 1.64 -33.87
C THR A 153 19.79 2.46 -33.62
N VAL A 154 18.60 1.93 -33.86
CA VAL A 154 17.37 2.77 -33.95
C VAL A 154 16.21 2.32 -33.06
N ALA A 155 16.17 1.10 -32.56
CA ALA A 155 15.05 0.62 -31.76
C ALA A 155 15.53 -0.16 -30.52
N CYS A 156 15.43 0.48 -29.34
CA CYS A 156 15.57 -0.21 -28.06
C CYS A 156 14.16 -0.49 -27.49
N SER A 157 13.89 -1.74 -27.15
CA SER A 157 12.69 -2.12 -26.44
C SER A 157 13.06 -2.68 -25.06
N THR A 158 12.34 -2.25 -24.04
CA THR A 158 12.44 -2.84 -22.71
C THR A 158 11.28 -3.81 -22.55
N GLN A 159 11.58 -5.07 -22.34
CA GLN A 159 10.58 -6.08 -21.95
C GLN A 159 10.63 -6.25 -20.44
N VAL A 160 9.47 -6.21 -19.80
CA VAL A 160 9.31 -6.45 -18.37
C VAL A 160 8.57 -7.78 -18.24
N GLU A 161 9.25 -8.79 -17.72
CA GLU A 161 8.66 -10.09 -17.47
C GLU A 161 8.39 -10.26 -15.97
N PRO A 162 7.15 -10.61 -15.56
CA PRO A 162 6.86 -10.91 -14.17
C PRO A 162 7.54 -12.22 -13.78
N VAL A 163 8.34 -12.19 -12.73
CA VAL A 163 9.03 -13.35 -12.17
C VAL A 163 8.18 -14.03 -11.12
N GLY A 164 7.52 -13.23 -10.27
CA GLY A 164 6.68 -13.73 -9.21
C GLY A 164 6.03 -12.61 -8.39
N SER A 165 5.16 -12.99 -7.51
CA SER A 165 4.60 -12.06 -6.53
C SER A 165 4.27 -12.80 -5.26
N ASP A 166 4.64 -12.23 -4.12
CA ASP A 166 4.29 -12.72 -2.80
C ASP A 166 3.19 -11.84 -2.20
N SER A 167 2.23 -12.50 -1.56
CA SER A 167 1.12 -11.83 -0.89
C SER A 167 1.04 -12.34 0.54
N HIS A 168 1.14 -11.41 1.48
CA HIS A 168 1.12 -11.69 2.91
C HIS A 168 -0.08 -11.03 3.56
N PHE A 169 -0.63 -11.69 4.55
CA PHE A 169 -1.58 -11.08 5.45
C PHE A 169 -0.88 -9.99 6.27
N GLN A 170 -1.60 -8.89 6.54
CA GLN A 170 -1.08 -7.85 7.42
C GLN A 170 -2.09 -7.44 8.48
N VAL A 171 -1.58 -6.95 9.60
CA VAL A 171 -2.30 -6.20 10.61
C VAL A 171 -1.75 -4.79 10.60
N HIS A 172 -2.64 -3.82 10.72
CA HIS A 172 -2.33 -2.41 10.60
C HIS A 172 -2.83 -1.64 11.81
N ALA A 173 -2.07 -0.65 12.24
CA ALA A 173 -2.47 0.33 13.24
C ALA A 173 -1.96 1.70 12.83
N GLY A 174 -2.83 2.71 12.91
CA GLY A 174 -2.53 4.06 12.46
C GLY A 174 -3.03 5.16 13.38
N VAL A 175 -2.39 6.30 13.30
CA VAL A 175 -2.79 7.54 13.96
C VAL A 175 -2.69 8.70 12.98
N GLY A 176 -3.75 9.50 12.88
CA GLY A 176 -3.81 10.67 12.01
C GLY A 176 -4.50 11.85 12.67
N VAL A 177 -4.19 13.03 12.18
CA VAL A 177 -4.90 14.24 12.56
C VAL A 177 -5.51 14.85 11.31
N GLN A 178 -6.82 14.91 11.26
CA GLN A 178 -7.57 15.46 10.14
C GLN A 178 -7.85 16.94 10.38
N PHE A 179 -7.34 17.80 9.50
CA PHE A 179 -7.57 19.26 9.55
C PHE A 179 -8.48 19.65 8.40
N PHE A 180 -9.58 20.32 8.74
CA PHE A 180 -10.55 20.80 7.76
C PHE A 180 -10.21 22.20 7.28
N LEU A 181 -9.85 22.28 5.99
CA LEU A 181 -9.58 23.55 5.30
C LEU A 181 -10.87 24.28 4.95
N THR A 182 -11.90 23.52 4.60
CA THR A 182 -13.27 23.99 4.36
C THR A 182 -14.24 23.05 5.07
N GLU A 183 -15.55 23.25 4.90
CA GLU A 183 -16.56 22.31 5.45
C GLU A 183 -16.43 20.88 4.88
N HIS A 184 -15.83 20.76 3.70
CA HIS A 184 -15.74 19.48 2.98
C HIS A 184 -14.31 19.02 2.72
N ILE A 185 -13.35 19.92 2.56
CA ILE A 185 -11.97 19.56 2.20
C ILE A 185 -11.12 19.42 3.45
N PHE A 186 -10.38 18.33 3.54
CA PHE A 186 -9.44 18.10 4.64
C PHE A 186 -8.05 17.69 4.16
N ILE A 187 -7.07 17.92 5.02
CA ILE A 187 -5.73 17.35 4.96
C ILE A 187 -5.55 16.50 6.22
N ARG A 188 -5.02 15.28 6.06
CA ARG A 188 -4.78 14.35 7.16
C ARG A 188 -3.35 13.80 7.08
N PRO A 189 -2.36 14.38 7.78
CA PRO A 189 -1.13 13.67 8.08
C PRO A 189 -1.46 12.45 8.95
N GLN A 190 -0.87 11.30 8.57
CA GLN A 190 -1.12 10.00 9.18
C GLN A 190 0.19 9.25 9.29
N PHE A 191 0.34 8.47 10.33
CA PHE A 191 1.43 7.54 10.54
C PHE A 191 0.86 6.17 10.83
N ASP A 192 1.32 5.18 10.08
CA ASP A 192 0.84 3.83 10.09
C ASP A 192 1.96 2.85 10.40
N LEU A 193 1.62 1.77 11.03
CA LEU A 193 2.50 0.64 11.28
C LEU A 193 1.84 -0.63 10.77
N HIS A 194 2.38 -1.18 9.70
CA HIS A 194 1.97 -2.47 9.14
C HIS A 194 2.83 -3.58 9.73
N TYR A 195 2.19 -4.61 10.23
CA TYR A 195 2.87 -5.83 10.62
C TYR A 195 2.53 -6.94 9.63
N VAL A 196 3.54 -7.35 8.85
CA VAL A 196 3.42 -8.29 7.73
C VAL A 196 4.24 -9.53 8.02
N PRO A 197 3.64 -10.61 8.55
CA PRO A 197 4.36 -11.85 8.81
C PRO A 197 5.00 -12.41 7.53
N GLY A 198 6.27 -12.75 7.59
CA GLY A 198 7.02 -13.28 6.44
C GLY A 198 7.77 -12.26 5.61
N LEU A 199 7.45 -10.97 5.69
CA LEU A 199 8.11 -9.91 4.92
C LEU A 199 9.62 -9.81 5.19
N LYS A 200 10.06 -10.19 6.38
CA LYS A 200 11.47 -10.19 6.74
C LYS A 200 12.31 -11.16 5.90
N ASN A 201 11.71 -12.06 5.13
CA ASN A 201 12.44 -12.92 4.20
C ASN A 201 13.01 -12.11 3.03
N ASP A 202 12.27 -11.08 2.58
CA ASP A 202 12.62 -10.21 1.48
C ASP A 202 13.20 -8.88 1.97
N PHE A 203 12.66 -8.38 3.09
CA PHE A 203 13.07 -7.14 3.75
C PHE A 203 13.56 -7.42 5.18
N ASN A 204 14.10 -6.40 5.83
CA ASN A 204 14.80 -6.56 7.11
C ASN A 204 13.85 -6.82 8.30
N SER A 205 12.57 -6.49 8.17
CA SER A 205 11.61 -6.53 9.26
C SER A 205 10.24 -6.99 8.78
N ASN A 206 9.42 -7.50 9.70
CA ASN A 206 8.00 -7.70 9.49
C ASN A 206 7.18 -6.43 9.80
N ALA A 207 7.79 -5.42 10.40
CA ALA A 207 7.13 -4.17 10.78
C ALA A 207 7.57 -3.06 9.82
N VAL A 208 6.61 -2.49 9.10
CA VAL A 208 6.81 -1.44 8.10
C VAL A 208 6.11 -0.18 8.57
N PRO A 209 6.84 0.80 9.08
CA PRO A 209 6.28 2.12 9.33
C PRO A 209 6.04 2.86 8.01
N GLU A 210 4.90 3.55 7.95
CA GLU A 210 4.50 4.38 6.80
C GLU A 210 4.08 5.76 7.31
N ALA A 211 4.46 6.81 6.58
CA ALA A 211 4.00 8.16 6.82
C ALA A 211 3.33 8.71 5.56
N THR A 212 2.08 9.12 5.69
CA THR A 212 1.24 9.61 4.60
C THR A 212 0.63 10.96 4.90
N VAL A 213 0.31 11.69 3.85
CA VAL A 213 -0.55 12.88 3.91
C VAL A 213 -1.71 12.64 2.96
N TRP A 214 -2.91 12.61 3.51
CA TRP A 214 -4.15 12.46 2.77
C TRP A 214 -4.76 13.81 2.47
N ILE A 215 -5.26 14.00 1.26
CA ILE A 215 -6.12 15.10 0.86
C ILE A 215 -7.46 14.50 0.49
N GLY A 216 -8.52 14.94 1.14
CA GLY A 216 -9.81 14.31 0.96
C GLY A 216 -11.00 15.24 1.02
N TYR A 217 -12.13 14.65 0.69
CA TYR A 217 -13.43 15.31 0.67
C TYR A 217 -14.39 14.59 1.63
N ASN A 218 -15.01 15.34 2.49
CA ASN A 218 -16.03 14.88 3.42
C ASN A 218 -17.43 15.13 2.86
N ILE A 219 -18.25 14.08 2.84
CA ILE A 219 -19.66 14.11 2.43
C ILE A 219 -20.49 13.81 3.68
N GLY A 220 -21.25 14.78 4.17
CA GLY A 220 -22.13 14.60 5.29
C GLY A 220 -22.18 15.80 6.22
N ALA A 221 -23.10 15.76 7.19
CA ALA A 221 -23.22 16.78 8.22
C ALA A 221 -22.24 16.49 9.38
N ARG A 222 -21.64 17.54 9.91
CA ARG A 222 -20.78 17.53 11.09
C ARG A 222 -21.43 18.26 12.24
#